data_b1f96e7d5050714f60c54e84b63acfc9
#
_entry.id   b1f96e7d5050714f60c54e84b63acfc9
#
_cell.length_a   1.000
_cell.length_b   1.000
_cell.length_c   1.000
_cell.angle_alpha   90.00
_cell.angle_beta   90.00
_cell.angle_gamma   90.00
#
_symmetry.space_group_name_H-M   'P 1'
#
loop_
_entity.id
_entity.type
_entity.pdbx_description
1 polymer ?
#
loop_
_entity_poly.entity_id
_entity_poly.type
_entity_poly.pdbx_seq_one_letter_code
_entity_poly.pdbx_strand_id
1 'polypeptide(L)'
;AKLRESMRFEIKEIQRNLGITVVYVTHDQTEAMAMSDRVFLINRGVVQQKGTPEEIYRQPVNQFVADFLGKVDFIKGEAGGGRILLHHTEVSLPYAGDKTGAVEVAIRPENITMSKETGDIEGTVTAGYYLGDAGDYRVAVGGISLRVITEGRVFREFTPGDKVFLSLEDFIVYDDDGSLEEQLKINT
;
A
#
# COMPACT_ATOMS: atom_id res chain seq x y z
N ALA A 1 1.46 -1.15 24.63
CA ALA A 1 1.45 -1.92 23.38
C ALA A 1 1.28 -3.43 23.65
N LYS A 2 2.20 -4.11 24.34
CA LYS A 2 2.17 -5.58 24.57
C LYS A 2 0.87 -6.09 25.23
N LEU A 3 0.34 -5.39 26.25
CA LEU A 3 -0.90 -5.81 26.93
C LEU A 3 -2.11 -5.76 25.97
N ARG A 4 -2.18 -4.75 25.12
CA ARG A 4 -3.27 -4.58 24.16
C ARG A 4 -3.22 -5.69 23.09
N GLU A 5 -2.04 -6.07 22.66
CA GLU A 5 -1.82 -7.17 21.72
C GLU A 5 -2.24 -8.53 22.33
N SER A 6 -1.78 -8.85 23.55
CA SER A 6 -2.24 -10.06 24.29
C SER A 6 -3.75 -10.13 24.40
N MET A 7 -4.40 -9.04 24.79
CA MET A 7 -5.85 -8.99 24.95
C MET A 7 -6.61 -9.28 23.64
N ARG A 8 -6.08 -8.84 22.49
CA ARG A 8 -6.68 -9.14 21.18
C ARG A 8 -6.75 -10.65 20.93
N PHE A 9 -5.66 -11.35 21.17
CA PHE A 9 -5.62 -12.82 21.00
C PHE A 9 -6.57 -13.54 21.97
N GLU A 10 -6.61 -13.11 23.22
CA GLU A 10 -7.52 -13.70 24.23
C GLU A 10 -8.99 -13.51 23.84
N ILE A 11 -9.39 -12.31 23.41
CA ILE A 11 -10.76 -12.04 22.95
C ILE A 11 -11.12 -12.92 21.75
N LYS A 12 -10.21 -13.06 20.77
CA LYS A 12 -10.43 -13.91 19.60
C LYS A 12 -10.57 -15.38 19.99
N GLU A 13 -9.79 -15.85 20.95
CA GLU A 13 -9.85 -17.22 21.45
C GLU A 13 -11.16 -17.48 22.19
N ILE A 14 -11.60 -16.56 23.06
CA ILE A 14 -12.88 -16.64 23.74
C ILE A 14 -14.05 -16.70 22.74
N GLN A 15 -14.03 -15.83 21.75
CA GLN A 15 -15.03 -15.80 20.69
C GLN A 15 -15.12 -17.13 19.94
N ARG A 16 -13.97 -17.72 19.58
CA ARG A 16 -13.90 -19.03 18.92
C ARG A 16 -14.44 -20.15 19.81
N ASN A 17 -14.04 -20.18 21.09
CA ASN A 17 -14.43 -21.22 22.03
C ASN A 17 -15.93 -21.18 22.33
N LEU A 18 -16.53 -19.99 22.38
CA LEU A 18 -17.96 -19.82 22.63
C LEU A 18 -18.81 -19.95 21.35
N GLY A 19 -18.22 -19.90 20.15
CA GLY A 19 -18.94 -19.96 18.88
C GLY A 19 -19.92 -18.79 18.67
N ILE A 20 -19.66 -17.63 19.29
CA ILE A 20 -20.53 -16.46 19.22
C ILE A 20 -20.10 -15.49 18.11
N THR A 21 -21.08 -14.73 17.62
CA THR A 21 -20.81 -13.61 16.73
C THR A 21 -20.49 -12.36 17.56
N VAL A 22 -19.37 -11.72 17.28
CA VAL A 22 -18.94 -10.48 17.94
C VAL A 22 -18.83 -9.38 16.89
N VAL A 23 -19.42 -8.22 17.17
CA VAL A 23 -19.22 -7.01 16.39
C VAL A 23 -18.28 -6.11 17.16
N TYR A 24 -17.14 -5.77 16.53
CA TYR A 24 -16.11 -4.91 17.10
C TYR A 24 -15.98 -3.63 16.28
N VAL A 25 -16.08 -2.48 16.94
CA VAL A 25 -15.93 -1.18 16.29
C VAL A 25 -14.61 -0.57 16.74
N THR A 26 -13.75 -0.26 15.78
CA THR A 26 -12.45 0.34 16.02
C THR A 26 -12.08 1.30 14.90
N HIS A 27 -11.20 2.24 15.20
CA HIS A 27 -10.50 3.06 14.22
C HIS A 27 -9.05 2.57 14.00
N ASP A 28 -8.61 1.56 14.73
CA ASP A 28 -7.29 0.94 14.58
C ASP A 28 -7.34 -0.15 13.51
N GLN A 29 -6.66 0.11 12.40
CA GLN A 29 -6.58 -0.81 11.26
C GLN A 29 -5.95 -2.15 11.64
N THR A 30 -4.89 -2.12 12.47
CA THR A 30 -4.21 -3.33 12.92
C THR A 30 -5.14 -4.22 13.74
N GLU A 31 -5.99 -3.60 14.58
CA GLU A 31 -7.01 -4.34 15.33
C GLU A 31 -8.05 -4.98 14.41
N ALA A 32 -8.59 -4.21 13.47
CA ALA A 32 -9.57 -4.73 12.53
C ALA A 32 -9.00 -5.90 11.70
N MET A 33 -7.79 -5.76 11.20
CA MET A 33 -7.12 -6.78 10.38
C MET A 33 -6.77 -8.05 11.17
N ALA A 34 -6.32 -7.91 12.43
CA ALA A 34 -5.87 -9.06 13.23
C ALA A 34 -7.01 -9.86 13.88
N MET A 35 -8.11 -9.20 14.23
CA MET A 35 -9.18 -9.80 15.03
C MET A 35 -10.38 -10.30 14.21
N SER A 36 -10.64 -9.70 13.05
CA SER A 36 -11.90 -9.92 12.34
C SER A 36 -11.82 -11.08 11.34
N ASP A 37 -12.93 -11.79 11.19
CA ASP A 37 -13.13 -12.71 10.07
C ASP A 37 -13.67 -11.94 8.85
N ARG A 38 -14.40 -10.83 9.11
CA ARG A 38 -14.88 -9.89 8.08
C ARG A 38 -14.77 -8.46 8.60
N VAL A 39 -14.37 -7.57 7.73
CA VAL A 39 -14.25 -6.13 7.98
C VAL A 39 -15.29 -5.40 7.14
N PHE A 40 -15.91 -4.38 7.73
CA PHE A 40 -16.74 -3.39 7.04
C PHE A 40 -16.06 -2.04 7.21
N LEU A 41 -15.52 -1.51 6.14
CA LEU A 41 -14.93 -0.18 6.15
C LEU A 41 -16.01 0.85 5.85
N ILE A 42 -16.21 1.77 6.78
CA ILE A 42 -17.28 2.78 6.70
C ILE A 42 -16.65 4.16 6.63
N ASN A 43 -17.10 4.96 5.66
CA ASN A 43 -16.75 6.37 5.55
C ASN A 43 -18.02 7.19 5.41
N ARG A 44 -18.20 8.21 6.26
CA ARG A 44 -19.36 9.12 6.27
C ARG A 44 -20.71 8.39 6.29
N GLY A 45 -20.79 7.32 7.07
CA GLY A 45 -22.01 6.52 7.21
C GLY A 45 -22.29 5.57 6.03
N VAL A 46 -21.41 5.51 5.03
CA VAL A 46 -21.53 4.62 3.87
C VAL A 46 -20.48 3.52 3.95
N VAL A 47 -20.89 2.28 3.75
CA VAL A 47 -19.97 1.13 3.63
C VAL A 47 -19.22 1.25 2.31
N GLN A 48 -17.92 1.49 2.39
CA GLN A 48 -17.03 1.59 1.24
C GLN A 48 -16.66 0.23 0.68
N GLN A 49 -16.31 -0.70 1.57
CA GLN A 49 -15.99 -2.07 1.22
C GLN A 49 -16.27 -3.01 2.39
N LYS A 50 -16.57 -4.26 2.07
CA LYS A 50 -16.68 -5.37 3.03
C LYS A 50 -15.97 -6.59 2.47
N GLY A 51 -15.29 -7.35 3.32
CA GLY A 51 -14.58 -8.57 2.93
C GLY A 51 -13.78 -9.15 4.07
N THR A 52 -12.98 -10.16 3.80
CA THR A 52 -11.94 -10.59 4.73
C THR A 52 -10.84 -9.53 4.81
N PRO A 53 -10.06 -9.48 5.89
CA PRO A 53 -8.90 -8.58 5.99
C PRO A 53 -7.99 -8.63 4.77
N GLU A 54 -7.65 -9.82 4.30
CA GLU A 54 -6.78 -10.01 3.13
C GLU A 54 -7.39 -9.46 1.84
N GLU A 55 -8.68 -9.74 1.57
CA GLU A 55 -9.38 -9.22 0.38
C GLU A 55 -9.38 -7.69 0.35
N ILE A 56 -9.73 -7.05 1.48
CA ILE A 56 -9.80 -5.58 1.54
C ILE A 56 -8.42 -4.94 1.37
N TYR A 57 -7.38 -5.57 1.92
CA TYR A 57 -6.01 -5.07 1.83
C TYR A 57 -5.42 -5.21 0.43
N ARG A 58 -5.60 -6.39 -0.19
CA ARG A 58 -5.01 -6.70 -1.50
C ARG A 58 -5.82 -6.18 -2.68
N GLN A 59 -7.14 -6.03 -2.50
CA GLN A 59 -8.06 -5.64 -3.57
C GLN A 59 -8.97 -4.48 -3.11
N PRO A 60 -8.39 -3.34 -2.70
CA PRO A 60 -9.18 -2.18 -2.33
C PRO A 60 -9.95 -1.65 -3.54
N VAL A 61 -11.27 -1.44 -3.35
CA VAL A 61 -12.18 -1.07 -4.45
C VAL A 61 -11.98 0.35 -4.94
N ASN A 62 -11.37 1.22 -4.14
CA ASN A 62 -11.06 2.61 -4.49
C ASN A 62 -9.83 3.11 -3.73
N GLN A 63 -9.36 4.30 -4.11
CA GLN A 63 -8.18 4.94 -3.53
C GLN A 63 -8.34 5.21 -2.03
N PHE A 64 -9.56 5.57 -1.58
CA PHE A 64 -9.83 5.80 -0.16
C PHE A 64 -9.56 4.53 0.67
N VAL A 65 -10.04 3.37 0.22
CA VAL A 65 -9.82 2.10 0.92
C VAL A 65 -8.34 1.73 0.91
N ALA A 66 -7.64 1.95 -0.22
CA ALA A 66 -6.21 1.69 -0.35
C ALA A 66 -5.39 2.52 0.66
N ASP A 67 -5.65 3.83 0.72
CA ASP A 67 -4.95 4.78 1.61
C ASP A 67 -5.30 4.55 3.09
N PHE A 68 -6.58 4.27 3.37
CA PHE A 68 -7.03 4.03 4.74
C PHE A 68 -6.36 2.80 5.37
N LEU A 69 -6.10 1.73 4.63
CA LEU A 69 -5.62 0.45 5.15
C LEU A 69 -4.09 0.33 5.24
N GLY A 70 -3.36 1.36 4.92
CA GLY A 70 -1.90 1.35 5.05
C GLY A 70 -1.24 2.35 4.12
N LYS A 71 0.08 2.37 4.17
CA LYS A 71 0.85 3.27 3.32
C LYS A 71 0.77 2.79 1.88
N VAL A 72 0.51 3.71 0.98
CA VAL A 72 0.45 3.48 -0.47
C VAL A 72 0.99 4.72 -1.17
N ASP A 73 1.77 4.52 -2.22
CA ASP A 73 2.18 5.58 -3.13
C ASP A 73 1.19 5.60 -4.30
N PHE A 74 0.62 6.77 -4.59
CA PHE A 74 -0.24 7.01 -5.75
C PHE A 74 0.56 7.76 -6.80
N ILE A 75 0.60 7.21 -8.01
CA ILE A 75 1.38 7.75 -9.11
C ILE A 75 0.46 7.92 -10.31
N LYS A 76 0.30 9.17 -10.77
CA LYS A 76 -0.47 9.46 -11.97
C LYS A 76 0.23 8.93 -13.22
N GLY A 77 -0.56 8.50 -14.20
CA GLY A 77 -0.05 7.97 -15.44
C GLY A 77 -1.10 7.97 -16.56
N GLU A 78 -0.67 7.54 -17.71
CA GLU A 78 -1.52 7.37 -18.89
C GLU A 78 -1.49 5.90 -19.32
N ALA A 79 -2.66 5.25 -19.32
CA ALA A 79 -2.80 3.85 -19.72
C ALA A 79 -3.21 3.74 -21.19
N GLY A 80 -2.52 2.90 -21.94
CA GLY A 80 -2.81 2.63 -23.34
C GLY A 80 -1.86 1.60 -23.96
N GLY A 81 -2.33 0.87 -24.95
CA GLY A 81 -1.50 -0.09 -25.69
C GLY A 81 -0.88 -1.20 -24.84
N GLY A 82 -1.55 -1.62 -23.75
CA GLY A 82 -1.05 -2.66 -22.85
C GLY A 82 0.05 -2.18 -21.87
N ARG A 83 0.18 -0.87 -21.70
CA ARG A 83 1.19 -0.25 -20.83
C ARG A 83 0.62 0.97 -20.10
N ILE A 84 1.28 1.39 -19.03
CA ILE A 84 1.04 2.65 -18.34
C ILE A 84 2.32 3.45 -18.33
N LEU A 85 2.30 4.66 -18.88
CA LEU A 85 3.38 5.62 -18.77
C LEU A 85 3.17 6.45 -17.50
N LEU A 86 4.11 6.36 -16.56
CA LEU A 86 4.04 7.12 -15.30
C LEU A 86 4.45 8.57 -15.54
N HIS A 87 3.63 9.51 -15.05
CA HIS A 87 3.91 10.94 -15.18
C HIS A 87 5.21 11.34 -14.45
N HIS A 88 5.91 12.34 -14.99
CA HIS A 88 7.17 12.86 -14.49
C HIS A 88 8.33 11.85 -14.48
N THR A 89 8.19 10.77 -15.24
CA THR A 89 9.23 9.75 -15.42
C THR A 89 9.27 9.31 -16.89
N GLU A 90 10.28 8.50 -17.24
CA GLU A 90 10.32 7.77 -18.52
C GLU A 90 9.88 6.30 -18.35
N VAL A 91 9.32 5.98 -17.17
CA VAL A 91 8.93 4.60 -16.81
C VAL A 91 7.62 4.22 -17.46
N SER A 92 7.61 3.09 -18.12
CA SER A 92 6.43 2.48 -18.73
C SER A 92 6.23 1.07 -18.20
N LEU A 93 5.18 0.88 -17.40
CA LEU A 93 4.84 -0.41 -16.78
C LEU A 93 4.02 -1.28 -17.73
N PRO A 94 4.26 -2.58 -17.82
CA PRO A 94 3.32 -3.51 -18.47
C PRO A 94 1.97 -3.50 -17.74
N TYR A 95 0.88 -3.47 -18.52
CA TYR A 95 -0.47 -3.45 -17.96
C TYR A 95 -1.43 -4.29 -18.79
N ALA A 96 -1.95 -5.36 -18.22
CA ALA A 96 -2.89 -6.28 -18.86
C ALA A 96 -4.37 -5.98 -18.55
N GLY A 97 -4.66 -4.90 -17.79
CA GLY A 97 -6.03 -4.50 -17.48
C GLY A 97 -6.70 -3.75 -18.62
N ASP A 98 -7.94 -3.36 -18.40
CA ASP A 98 -8.85 -2.76 -19.39
C ASP A 98 -8.91 -1.23 -19.34
N LYS A 99 -8.29 -0.59 -18.34
CA LYS A 99 -8.31 0.87 -18.21
C LYS A 99 -7.47 1.55 -19.28
N THR A 100 -7.96 2.70 -19.74
CA THR A 100 -7.31 3.55 -20.76
C THR A 100 -7.44 5.01 -20.38
N GLY A 101 -6.48 5.84 -20.85
CA GLY A 101 -6.43 7.26 -20.54
C GLY A 101 -5.81 7.54 -19.18
N ALA A 102 -6.21 8.64 -18.55
CA ALA A 102 -5.64 9.07 -17.27
C ALA A 102 -5.96 8.08 -16.15
N VAL A 103 -4.92 7.59 -15.50
CA VAL A 103 -5.01 6.60 -14.42
C VAL A 103 -4.14 7.00 -13.22
N GLU A 104 -4.44 6.39 -12.09
CA GLU A 104 -3.63 6.47 -10.89
C GLU A 104 -3.19 5.07 -10.47
N VAL A 105 -1.88 4.85 -10.44
CA VAL A 105 -1.26 3.59 -10.01
C VAL A 105 -1.03 3.66 -8.52
N ALA A 106 -1.66 2.76 -7.78
CA ALA A 106 -1.46 2.59 -6.35
C ALA A 106 -0.50 1.43 -6.10
N ILE A 107 0.62 1.71 -5.45
CA ILE A 107 1.64 0.70 -5.12
C ILE A 107 1.97 0.75 -3.63
N ARG A 108 1.99 -0.41 -2.98
CA ARG A 108 2.43 -0.51 -1.60
C ARG A 108 3.94 -0.58 -1.52
N PRO A 109 4.57 0.10 -0.55
CA PRO A 109 6.03 0.10 -0.39
C PRO A 109 6.66 -1.28 -0.25
N GLU A 110 5.94 -2.23 0.35
CA GLU A 110 6.37 -3.62 0.49
C GLU A 110 6.27 -4.45 -0.80
N ASN A 111 5.55 -3.96 -1.82
CA ASN A 111 5.43 -4.57 -3.14
C ASN A 111 6.44 -3.99 -4.14
N ILE A 112 7.39 -3.21 -3.67
CA ILE A 112 8.51 -2.72 -4.47
C ILE A 112 9.76 -3.44 -4.01
N THR A 113 10.34 -4.26 -4.88
CA THR A 113 11.64 -4.85 -4.64
C THR A 113 12.74 -3.91 -5.10
N MET A 114 13.88 -3.89 -4.39
CA MET A 114 15.02 -3.02 -4.67
C MET A 114 16.31 -3.85 -4.74
N SER A 115 17.09 -3.66 -5.81
CA SER A 115 18.34 -4.37 -6.08
C SER A 115 19.41 -3.41 -6.60
N LYS A 116 20.69 -3.76 -6.44
CA LYS A 116 21.82 -3.05 -7.08
C LYS A 116 22.15 -3.58 -8.49
N GLU A 117 21.57 -4.70 -8.87
CA GLU A 117 21.99 -5.41 -10.09
C GLU A 117 20.90 -5.42 -11.17
N THR A 118 19.65 -5.67 -10.77
CA THR A 118 18.55 -5.92 -11.72
C THR A 118 17.21 -5.32 -11.24
N GLY A 119 16.39 -4.90 -12.19
CA GLY A 119 15.03 -4.38 -12.01
C GLY A 119 14.60 -3.61 -13.26
N ASP A 120 13.35 -3.21 -13.29
CA ASP A 120 12.72 -2.58 -14.47
C ASP A 120 12.87 -1.06 -14.47
N ILE A 121 13.17 -0.46 -13.31
CA ILE A 121 13.13 0.98 -13.08
C ILE A 121 14.41 1.41 -12.38
N GLU A 122 15.24 2.25 -13.03
CA GLU A 122 16.42 2.84 -12.40
C GLU A 122 16.00 3.98 -11.45
N GLY A 123 16.60 4.00 -10.25
CA GLY A 123 16.37 5.03 -9.25
C GLY A 123 17.63 5.32 -8.43
N THR A 124 17.55 6.34 -7.57
CA THR A 124 18.61 6.70 -6.64
C THR A 124 18.06 6.77 -5.23
N VAL A 125 18.69 6.08 -4.29
CA VAL A 125 18.32 6.15 -2.87
C VAL A 125 18.60 7.56 -2.35
N THR A 126 17.56 8.21 -1.81
CA THR A 126 17.69 9.56 -1.24
C THR A 126 17.70 9.58 0.27
N ALA A 127 17.05 8.60 0.90
CA ALA A 127 17.03 8.43 2.35
C ALA A 127 16.78 6.97 2.72
N GLY A 128 17.22 6.57 3.91
CA GLY A 128 16.96 5.25 4.49
C GLY A 128 16.86 5.34 6.01
N TYR A 129 15.87 4.65 6.58
CA TYR A 129 15.59 4.62 8.02
C TYR A 129 15.49 3.17 8.49
N TYR A 130 16.28 2.82 9.51
CA TYR A 130 16.21 1.51 10.14
C TYR A 130 15.11 1.47 11.19
N LEU A 131 14.16 0.56 11.03
CA LEU A 131 13.01 0.39 11.92
C LEU A 131 13.09 -0.88 12.79
N GLY A 132 14.21 -1.57 12.78
CA GLY A 132 14.42 -2.84 13.49
C GLY A 132 14.18 -4.03 12.57
N ASP A 133 12.97 -4.43 12.39
CA ASP A 133 12.54 -5.53 11.51
C ASP A 133 12.43 -5.12 10.03
N ALA A 134 12.40 -3.82 9.74
CA ALA A 134 12.30 -3.27 8.39
C ALA A 134 13.32 -2.16 8.11
N GLY A 135 13.62 -1.96 6.83
CA GLY A 135 14.25 -0.76 6.28
C GLY A 135 13.22 0.05 5.51
N ASP A 136 13.13 1.36 5.76
CA ASP A 136 12.22 2.28 5.08
C ASP A 136 13.05 3.25 4.23
N TYR A 137 12.93 3.14 2.92
CA TYR A 137 13.72 3.93 1.97
C TYR A 137 12.85 4.92 1.19
N ARG A 138 13.52 6.00 0.75
CA ARG A 138 13.01 6.88 -0.30
C ARG A 138 13.92 6.75 -1.50
N VAL A 139 13.34 6.48 -2.66
CA VAL A 139 14.05 6.31 -3.93
C VAL A 139 13.50 7.29 -4.95
N ALA A 140 14.37 8.16 -5.45
CA ALA A 140 14.02 9.07 -6.53
C ALA A 140 14.05 8.33 -7.88
N VAL A 141 12.96 8.47 -8.64
CA VAL A 141 12.79 7.88 -9.98
C VAL A 141 12.30 9.01 -10.90
N GLY A 142 13.17 9.57 -11.74
CA GLY A 142 12.82 10.76 -12.50
C GLY A 142 12.34 11.90 -11.59
N GLY A 143 11.14 12.41 -11.83
CA GLY A 143 10.52 13.48 -11.05
C GLY A 143 9.67 13.03 -9.86
N ILE A 144 9.63 11.74 -9.53
CA ILE A 144 8.85 11.20 -8.41
C ILE A 144 9.74 10.58 -7.33
N SER A 145 9.18 10.37 -6.14
CA SER A 145 9.84 9.66 -5.04
C SER A 145 8.97 8.49 -4.60
N LEU A 146 9.53 7.30 -4.68
CA LEU A 146 8.88 6.06 -4.23
C LEU A 146 9.36 5.69 -2.83
N ARG A 147 8.45 5.17 -2.03
CA ARG A 147 8.78 4.55 -0.76
C ARG A 147 8.97 3.05 -0.95
N VAL A 148 10.04 2.51 -0.40
CA VAL A 148 10.36 1.07 -0.47
C VAL A 148 10.56 0.54 0.94
N ILE A 149 9.90 -0.56 1.26
CA ILE A 149 10.09 -1.27 2.53
C ILE A 149 10.83 -2.56 2.24
N THR A 150 11.95 -2.74 2.93
CA THR A 150 12.74 -3.98 2.86
C THR A 150 12.76 -4.67 4.22
N GLU A 151 13.23 -5.92 4.26
CA GLU A 151 13.55 -6.56 5.53
C GLU A 151 14.70 -5.83 6.24
N GLY A 152 14.62 -5.72 7.57
CA GLY A 152 15.63 -5.00 8.36
C GLY A 152 17.04 -5.57 8.24
N ARG A 153 17.17 -6.87 7.93
CA ARG A 153 18.50 -7.54 7.75
C ARG A 153 19.29 -7.00 6.56
N VAL A 154 18.60 -6.52 5.50
CA VAL A 154 19.23 -5.97 4.30
C VAL A 154 19.39 -4.45 4.34
N PHE A 155 19.01 -3.80 5.43
CA PHE A 155 19.06 -2.34 5.54
C PHE A 155 20.44 -1.72 5.24
N ARG A 156 21.52 -2.42 5.56
CA ARG A 156 22.87 -1.91 5.32
C ARG A 156 23.37 -2.04 3.87
N GLU A 157 22.61 -2.74 3.03
CA GLU A 157 22.99 -2.94 1.63
C GLU A 157 22.80 -1.69 0.79
N PHE A 158 21.94 -0.77 1.22
CA PHE A 158 21.58 0.44 0.47
C PHE A 158 21.85 1.69 1.31
N THR A 159 22.49 2.68 0.70
CA THR A 159 22.81 3.95 1.34
C THR A 159 22.37 5.13 0.45
N PRO A 160 22.08 6.31 1.02
CA PRO A 160 21.79 7.49 0.22
C PRO A 160 22.89 7.77 -0.81
N GLY A 161 22.47 7.99 -2.06
CA GLY A 161 23.35 8.14 -3.23
C GLY A 161 23.56 6.88 -4.06
N ASP A 162 23.19 5.70 -3.54
CA ASP A 162 23.28 4.47 -4.33
C ASP A 162 22.29 4.49 -5.49
N LYS A 163 22.77 4.08 -6.66
CA LYS A 163 21.91 3.72 -7.79
C LYS A 163 21.34 2.33 -7.55
N VAL A 164 20.04 2.19 -7.77
CA VAL A 164 19.29 0.97 -7.55
C VAL A 164 18.32 0.72 -8.68
N PHE A 165 17.90 -0.52 -8.82
CA PHE A 165 16.85 -0.94 -9.71
C PHE A 165 15.64 -1.40 -8.89
N LEU A 166 14.46 -0.95 -9.29
CA LEU A 166 13.19 -1.30 -8.67
C LEU A 166 12.37 -2.19 -9.60
N SER A 167 11.66 -3.16 -9.03
CA SER A 167 10.59 -3.88 -9.69
C SER A 167 9.30 -3.68 -8.89
N LEU A 168 8.22 -3.29 -9.59
CA LEU A 168 6.91 -3.06 -8.99
C LEU A 168 6.06 -4.32 -9.17
N GLU A 169 5.66 -4.90 -8.06
CA GLU A 169 4.81 -6.09 -8.00
C GLU A 169 3.43 -5.71 -7.44
N ASP A 170 2.37 -6.38 -7.88
CA ASP A 170 1.01 -6.24 -7.31
C ASP A 170 0.49 -4.79 -7.15
N PHE A 171 0.70 -3.94 -8.14
CA PHE A 171 0.11 -2.61 -8.16
C PHE A 171 -1.36 -2.64 -8.64
N ILE A 172 -2.13 -1.66 -8.19
CA ILE A 172 -3.54 -1.50 -8.55
C ILE A 172 -3.68 -0.23 -9.39
N VAL A 173 -4.56 -0.27 -10.38
CA VAL A 173 -4.81 0.86 -11.26
C VAL A 173 -6.23 1.37 -11.07
N TYR A 174 -6.37 2.64 -10.74
CA TYR A 174 -7.66 3.36 -10.65
C TYR A 174 -7.77 4.36 -11.78
N ASP A 175 -9.00 4.77 -12.11
CA ASP A 175 -9.22 5.92 -12.97
C ASP A 175 -8.81 7.19 -12.21
N ASP A 176 -8.09 8.12 -12.85
CA ASP A 176 -7.78 9.42 -12.27
C ASP A 176 -9.00 10.36 -12.46
N ASP A 177 -10.00 10.22 -11.58
CA ASP A 177 -11.22 11.03 -11.55
C ASP A 177 -11.15 12.22 -10.58
N GLY A 178 -9.98 12.44 -9.95
CA GLY A 178 -9.77 13.48 -8.94
C GLY A 178 -10.39 13.19 -7.58
N SER A 179 -11.02 12.04 -7.39
CA SER A 179 -11.72 11.69 -6.14
C SER A 179 -10.80 11.62 -4.93
N LEU A 180 -9.56 11.19 -5.10
CA LEU A 180 -8.56 11.15 -4.04
C LEU A 180 -8.18 12.56 -3.53
N GLU A 181 -7.99 13.51 -4.45
CA GLU A 181 -7.64 14.90 -4.09
C GLU A 181 -8.74 15.57 -3.27
N GLU A 182 -10.00 15.31 -3.59
CA GLU A 182 -11.14 15.80 -2.82
C GLU A 182 -11.20 15.18 -1.43
N GLN A 183 -10.91 13.88 -1.32
CA GLN A 183 -10.93 13.16 -0.04
C GLN A 183 -9.79 13.58 0.88
N LEU A 184 -8.59 13.82 0.36
CA LEU A 184 -7.43 14.28 1.12
C LEU A 184 -7.60 15.72 1.63
N LYS A 185 -8.22 16.62 0.86
CA LYS A 185 -8.48 18.01 1.26
C LYS A 185 -9.43 18.15 2.44
N ILE A 186 -10.19 17.12 2.76
CA ILE A 186 -11.21 17.15 3.81
C ILE A 186 -10.67 16.61 5.14
N ASN A 187 -9.51 15.96 5.11
CA ASN A 187 -8.84 15.40 6.30
C ASN A 187 -7.74 16.32 6.85
N THR A 188 -7.57 17.50 6.27
CA THR A 188 -6.70 18.59 6.77
C THR A 188 -7.52 19.69 7.41
#